data_27ea9ca47d156134108c66b14ee587f7
#
_entry.id   27ea9ca47d156134108c66b14ee587f7
#
_cell.length_a   1.000
_cell.length_b   1.000
_cell.length_c   1.000
_cell.angle_alpha   90.00
_cell.angle_beta   90.00
_cell.angle_gamma   90.00
#
_symmetry.space_group_name_H-M   'P 1'
#
loop_
_entity.id
_entity.type
_entity.pdbx_description
1 polymer ?
#
loop_
_entity_poly.entity_id
_entity_poly.type
_entity_poly.pdbx_seq_one_letter_code
_entity_poly.pdbx_strand_id
1 'polypeptide(L)'
;MKFFLALLLIPSSLWAQRNLTQIPSTNPNDQLASFKVADGFEISLFASEPMVHKPIQMAWDARGRLWVASSAIYPQIRPGQTQNDQILVLEDTDEDGKADKRTVFYEGLFIPTGIWPQDGGAYVANSTELWFIHDRDQDGKGESHEVLLSGFGTEDTHHILHGIKGGPDGNLYFNQSVYIHSHIETPFGVRRLMGSGIWQFQPQTGRLEVFTLGQINPWGHVFDNWGQSFTTDGAYGEGINYAFPGATFRCLPDQLPRILKGMNPGQPKQCGLEVI
;
A
#
# COMPACT_ATOMS: atom_id res chain seq x y z
N MET A 1 23.79 -59.05 18.58
CA MET A 1 23.19 -57.93 19.33
C MET A 1 23.22 -56.69 18.44
N LYS A 2 22.09 -56.36 17.80
CA LYS A 2 21.98 -55.17 16.93
C LYS A 2 21.32 -54.06 17.75
N PHE A 3 22.07 -53.01 18.05
CA PHE A 3 21.51 -51.82 18.70
C PHE A 3 20.79 -50.97 17.65
N PHE A 4 19.48 -50.78 17.78
CA PHE A 4 18.70 -49.78 17.06
C PHE A 4 18.82 -48.46 17.82
N LEU A 5 19.46 -47.48 17.21
CA LEU A 5 19.48 -46.12 17.69
C LEU A 5 18.20 -45.44 17.16
N ALA A 6 17.21 -45.24 18.02
CA ALA A 6 16.02 -44.44 17.67
C ALA A 6 16.39 -42.97 17.75
N LEU A 7 16.49 -42.32 16.60
CA LEU A 7 16.65 -40.86 16.50
C LEU A 7 15.30 -40.22 16.78
N LEU A 8 15.13 -39.60 17.94
CA LEU A 8 13.98 -38.75 18.28
C LEU A 8 14.14 -37.44 17.49
N LEU A 9 13.43 -37.32 16.37
CA LEU A 9 13.21 -36.06 15.70
C LEU A 9 12.21 -35.24 16.54
N ILE A 10 12.69 -34.31 17.33
CA ILE A 10 11.87 -33.30 17.96
C ILE A 10 11.48 -32.29 16.87
N PRO A 11 10.21 -32.14 16.55
CA PRO A 11 9.81 -31.15 15.56
C PRO A 11 10.06 -29.74 16.12
N SER A 12 11.02 -29.03 15.54
CA SER A 12 11.35 -27.63 15.84
C SER A 12 10.28 -26.63 15.44
N SER A 13 9.11 -27.12 15.01
CA SER A 13 8.00 -26.29 14.50
C SER A 13 7.08 -25.70 15.59
N LEU A 14 7.31 -25.99 16.86
CA LEU A 14 6.43 -25.52 17.96
C LEU A 14 6.65 -24.07 18.42
N TRP A 15 7.69 -23.39 17.90
CA TRP A 15 8.03 -22.03 18.34
C TRP A 15 7.55 -20.92 17.37
N ALA A 16 6.94 -21.27 16.25
CA ALA A 16 6.51 -20.31 15.24
C ALA A 16 5.06 -19.81 15.42
N GLN A 17 4.27 -20.42 16.29
CA GLN A 17 2.92 -19.94 16.56
C GLN A 17 2.95 -18.89 17.66
N ARG A 18 2.46 -17.68 17.35
CA ARG A 18 2.14 -16.69 18.39
C ARG A 18 1.16 -17.34 19.37
N ASN A 19 1.41 -17.14 20.65
CA ASN A 19 0.46 -17.53 21.68
C ASN A 19 -0.80 -16.66 21.54
N LEU A 20 -1.79 -17.16 20.81
CA LEU A 20 -3.06 -16.47 20.57
C LEU A 20 -4.00 -16.47 21.77
N THR A 21 -3.53 -16.90 22.94
CA THR A 21 -4.35 -16.90 24.17
C THR A 21 -4.55 -15.49 24.73
N GLN A 22 -3.75 -14.51 24.32
CA GLN A 22 -3.94 -13.12 24.68
C GLN A 22 -4.41 -12.35 23.45
N ILE A 23 -5.70 -12.03 23.41
CA ILE A 23 -6.26 -11.12 22.42
C ILE A 23 -5.89 -9.70 22.86
N PRO A 24 -5.22 -8.90 21.99
CA PRO A 24 -4.94 -7.51 22.30
C PRO A 24 -6.22 -6.73 22.60
N SER A 25 -6.12 -5.72 23.46
CA SER A 25 -7.23 -4.79 23.69
C SER A 25 -7.66 -4.13 22.37
N THR A 26 -8.96 -4.02 22.18
CA THR A 26 -9.54 -3.24 21.08
C THR A 26 -9.72 -1.77 21.42
N ASN A 27 -9.37 -1.36 22.64
CA ASN A 27 -9.43 0.03 23.07
C ASN A 27 -8.25 0.80 22.45
N PRO A 28 -8.49 1.85 21.64
CA PRO A 28 -7.41 2.63 21.03
C PRO A 28 -6.45 3.26 22.04
N ASN A 29 -6.93 3.67 23.19
CA ASN A 29 -6.09 4.27 24.23
C ASN A 29 -5.11 3.26 24.86
N ASP A 30 -5.52 2.00 25.00
CA ASP A 30 -4.61 0.95 25.48
C ASP A 30 -3.51 0.68 24.45
N GLN A 31 -3.85 0.73 23.16
CA GLN A 31 -2.87 0.62 22.09
C GLN A 31 -1.92 1.82 22.08
N LEU A 32 -2.46 3.04 22.17
CA LEU A 32 -1.65 4.25 22.23
C LEU A 32 -0.64 4.18 23.39
N ALA A 33 -1.05 3.76 24.56
CA ALA A 33 -0.18 3.61 25.72
C ALA A 33 0.89 2.52 25.57
N SER A 34 0.73 1.60 24.65
CA SER A 34 1.66 0.49 24.40
C SER A 34 2.84 0.84 23.49
N PHE A 35 2.77 1.95 22.77
CA PHE A 35 3.84 2.37 21.86
C PHE A 35 5.06 2.83 22.65
N LYS A 36 6.24 2.49 22.12
CA LYS A 36 7.52 3.05 22.54
C LYS A 36 7.99 4.01 21.47
N VAL A 37 8.01 5.27 21.80
CA VAL A 37 8.36 6.35 20.90
C VAL A 37 9.81 6.71 21.10
N ALA A 38 10.55 7.01 20.04
CA ALA A 38 11.93 7.46 20.10
C ALA A 38 12.01 8.87 20.70
N ASP A 39 13.17 9.21 21.28
CA ASP A 39 13.40 10.55 21.83
C ASP A 39 13.20 11.63 20.76
N GLY A 40 12.47 12.68 21.11
CA GLY A 40 12.16 13.79 20.21
C GLY A 40 10.88 13.59 19.36
N PHE A 41 10.18 12.48 19.54
CA PHE A 41 8.91 12.23 18.88
C PHE A 41 7.77 12.07 19.87
N GLU A 42 6.58 12.45 19.45
CA GLU A 42 5.34 12.20 20.15
C GLU A 42 4.43 11.35 19.28
N ILE A 43 3.53 10.58 19.90
CA ILE A 43 2.49 9.83 19.21
C ILE A 43 1.13 10.25 19.74
N SER A 44 0.20 10.53 18.83
CA SER A 44 -1.19 10.86 19.13
C SER A 44 -2.14 9.96 18.36
N LEU A 45 -3.36 9.84 18.85
CA LEU A 45 -4.44 9.12 18.18
C LEU A 45 -5.23 10.13 17.33
N PHE A 46 -5.01 10.11 16.01
CA PHE A 46 -5.72 10.99 15.09
C PHE A 46 -7.15 10.53 14.83
N ALA A 47 -7.37 9.24 14.59
CA ALA A 47 -8.70 8.67 14.35
C ALA A 47 -8.75 7.18 14.72
N SER A 48 -9.93 6.71 15.10
CA SER A 48 -10.22 5.31 15.37
C SER A 48 -11.65 4.97 14.94
N GLU A 49 -12.05 3.73 15.06
CA GLU A 49 -13.45 3.34 14.92
C GLU A 49 -14.36 4.11 15.90
N PRO A 50 -15.53 4.55 15.48
CA PRO A 50 -16.21 4.26 14.20
C PRO A 50 -15.91 5.25 13.06
N MET A 51 -15.01 6.21 13.25
CA MET A 51 -14.70 7.23 12.25
C MET A 51 -13.98 6.62 11.04
N VAL A 52 -13.09 5.66 11.26
CA VAL A 52 -12.39 4.89 10.23
C VAL A 52 -12.44 3.41 10.57
N HIS A 53 -12.57 2.54 9.55
CA HIS A 53 -12.48 1.10 9.73
C HIS A 53 -11.71 0.46 8.57
N LYS A 54 -10.97 -0.60 8.84
CA LYS A 54 -10.14 -1.32 7.85
C LYS A 54 -9.43 -0.40 6.85
N PRO A 55 -8.59 0.54 7.30
CA PRO A 55 -7.79 1.37 6.40
C PRO A 55 -6.77 0.50 5.67
N ILE A 56 -6.75 0.60 4.33
CA ILE A 56 -5.81 -0.14 3.48
C ILE A 56 -4.62 0.75 3.12
N GLN A 57 -4.92 1.99 2.71
CA GLN A 57 -3.91 3.01 2.43
C GLN A 57 -4.45 4.37 2.83
N MET A 58 -3.54 5.30 3.12
CA MET A 58 -3.87 6.68 3.46
C MET A 58 -2.88 7.65 2.84
N ALA A 59 -3.33 8.88 2.63
CA ALA A 59 -2.51 9.99 2.16
C ALA A 59 -3.04 11.31 2.72
N TRP A 60 -2.13 12.25 2.97
CA TRP A 60 -2.50 13.62 3.33
C TRP A 60 -2.63 14.48 2.07
N ASP A 61 -3.59 15.38 2.06
CA ASP A 61 -3.66 16.43 1.04
C ASP A 61 -2.98 17.73 1.51
N ALA A 62 -2.90 18.69 0.60
CA ALA A 62 -2.26 19.97 0.87
C ALA A 62 -3.01 20.84 1.90
N ARG A 63 -4.24 20.47 2.28
CA ARG A 63 -5.04 21.14 3.31
C ARG A 63 -4.92 20.47 4.68
N GLY A 64 -4.08 19.45 4.81
CA GLY A 64 -3.93 18.68 6.04
C GLY A 64 -5.06 17.70 6.33
N ARG A 65 -5.88 17.33 5.33
CA ARG A 65 -6.91 16.31 5.49
C ARG A 65 -6.37 14.94 5.21
N LEU A 66 -6.77 13.95 6.02
CA LEU A 66 -6.37 12.56 5.84
C LEU A 66 -7.37 11.83 4.94
N TRP A 67 -6.90 11.38 3.79
CA TRP A 67 -7.64 10.54 2.85
C TRP A 67 -7.35 9.07 3.11
N VAL A 68 -8.40 8.26 3.19
CA VAL A 68 -8.30 6.84 3.56
C VAL A 68 -9.05 5.97 2.56
N ALA A 69 -8.35 5.03 1.95
CA ALA A 69 -8.96 3.91 1.24
C ALA A 69 -9.39 2.87 2.29
N SER A 70 -10.70 2.71 2.47
CA SER A 70 -11.30 1.83 3.46
C SER A 70 -12.03 0.67 2.77
N SER A 71 -11.67 -0.58 3.10
CA SER A 71 -12.27 -1.76 2.49
C SER A 71 -12.82 -2.72 3.53
N ALA A 72 -14.14 -2.73 3.67
CA ALA A 72 -14.84 -3.68 4.52
C ALA A 72 -14.79 -5.12 3.98
N ILE A 73 -14.70 -5.25 2.65
CA ILE A 73 -14.74 -6.56 1.96
C ILE A 73 -13.36 -7.20 1.79
N TYR A 74 -12.27 -6.43 1.95
CA TYR A 74 -10.91 -6.99 1.88
C TYR A 74 -10.72 -8.14 2.90
N PRO A 75 -10.04 -9.26 2.59
CA PRO A 75 -9.34 -9.52 1.33
C PRO A 75 -10.20 -10.16 0.22
N GLN A 76 -11.39 -10.58 0.51
CA GLN A 76 -12.25 -11.30 -0.43
C GLN A 76 -13.71 -10.94 -0.25
N ILE A 77 -14.38 -10.65 -1.36
CA ILE A 77 -15.83 -10.55 -1.38
C ILE A 77 -16.43 -11.95 -1.24
N ARG A 78 -17.50 -12.06 -0.44
CA ARG A 78 -18.25 -13.30 -0.28
C ARG A 78 -19.38 -13.37 -1.33
N PRO A 79 -19.79 -14.56 -1.76
CA PRO A 79 -20.93 -14.71 -2.65
C PRO A 79 -22.16 -13.98 -2.10
N GLY A 80 -22.78 -13.13 -2.91
CA GLY A 80 -23.95 -12.33 -2.53
C GLY A 80 -23.65 -11.08 -1.69
N GLN A 81 -22.40 -10.81 -1.36
CA GLN A 81 -21.99 -9.56 -0.71
C GLN A 81 -21.92 -8.44 -1.74
N THR A 82 -22.47 -7.29 -1.42
CA THR A 82 -22.38 -6.08 -2.25
C THR A 82 -21.04 -5.41 -2.04
N GLN A 83 -20.40 -4.98 -3.12
CA GLN A 83 -19.25 -4.07 -3.04
C GLN A 83 -19.74 -2.71 -2.56
N ASN A 84 -19.12 -2.19 -1.52
CA ASN A 84 -19.45 -0.89 -0.94
C ASN A 84 -18.26 -0.32 -0.15
N ASP A 85 -17.07 -0.54 -0.65
CA ASP A 85 -15.89 0.07 -0.08
C ASP A 85 -15.84 1.56 -0.38
N GLN A 86 -15.11 2.32 0.42
CA GLN A 86 -15.21 3.77 0.45
C GLN A 86 -13.83 4.44 0.43
N ILE A 87 -13.81 5.64 -0.13
CA ILE A 87 -12.79 6.63 0.18
C ILE A 87 -13.36 7.59 1.22
N LEU A 88 -12.65 7.74 2.31
CA LEU A 88 -12.98 8.61 3.42
C LEU A 88 -12.04 9.80 3.45
N VAL A 89 -12.56 10.97 3.85
CA VAL A 89 -11.76 12.15 4.18
C VAL A 89 -12.01 12.50 5.64
N LEU A 90 -10.94 12.55 6.42
CA LEU A 90 -10.95 12.89 7.84
C LEU A 90 -10.29 14.26 8.03
N GLU A 91 -10.93 15.12 8.80
CA GLU A 91 -10.49 16.48 9.05
C GLU A 91 -10.41 16.72 10.56
N ASP A 92 -9.37 17.42 10.96
CA ASP A 92 -9.22 18.03 12.28
C ASP A 92 -9.58 19.51 12.09
N THR A 93 -10.78 19.91 12.51
CA THR A 93 -11.29 21.25 12.22
C THR A 93 -11.00 22.27 13.31
N ASP A 94 -10.59 21.80 14.49
CA ASP A 94 -10.23 22.63 15.64
C ASP A 94 -8.73 22.60 16.00
N GLU A 95 -7.94 21.90 15.18
CA GLU A 95 -6.47 21.81 15.28
C GLU A 95 -5.97 21.19 16.60
N ASP A 96 -6.73 20.26 17.20
CA ASP A 96 -6.35 19.57 18.43
C ASP A 96 -5.50 18.31 18.18
N GLY A 97 -5.23 17.97 16.92
CA GLY A 97 -4.48 16.79 16.50
C GLY A 97 -5.34 15.53 16.37
N LYS A 98 -6.67 15.67 16.37
CA LYS A 98 -7.62 14.58 16.20
C LYS A 98 -8.66 14.93 15.14
N ALA A 99 -9.03 13.94 14.36
CA ALA A 99 -10.12 14.13 13.41
C ALA A 99 -11.46 14.24 14.13
N ASP A 100 -12.20 15.30 13.85
CA ASP A 100 -13.56 15.55 14.36
C ASP A 100 -14.62 15.50 13.26
N LYS A 101 -14.22 15.56 11.99
CA LYS A 101 -15.11 15.49 10.83
C LYS A 101 -14.73 14.36 9.90
N ARG A 102 -15.75 13.61 9.47
CA ARG A 102 -15.64 12.51 8.51
C ARG A 102 -16.56 12.75 7.32
N THR A 103 -16.00 12.69 6.13
CA THR A 103 -16.75 12.73 4.86
C THR A 103 -16.54 11.45 4.10
N VAL A 104 -17.60 10.86 3.55
CA VAL A 104 -17.48 9.83 2.52
C VAL A 104 -17.29 10.53 1.19
N PHE A 105 -16.07 10.50 0.67
CA PHE A 105 -15.74 11.12 -0.61
C PHE A 105 -16.33 10.35 -1.78
N TYR A 106 -16.19 9.01 -1.76
CA TYR A 106 -16.74 8.14 -2.79
C TYR A 106 -17.04 6.75 -2.22
N GLU A 107 -18.07 6.09 -2.76
CA GLU A 107 -18.48 4.74 -2.31
C GLU A 107 -18.81 3.83 -3.50
N GLY A 108 -19.06 2.54 -3.21
CA GLY A 108 -19.32 1.54 -4.24
C GLY A 108 -18.05 0.97 -4.87
N LEU A 109 -16.91 1.16 -4.22
CA LEU A 109 -15.62 0.65 -4.66
C LEU A 109 -15.45 -0.84 -4.35
N PHE A 110 -14.50 -1.46 -5.03
CA PHE A 110 -14.14 -2.86 -4.87
C PHE A 110 -12.68 -3.03 -4.47
N ILE A 111 -12.43 -3.21 -3.19
CA ILE A 111 -11.09 -3.36 -2.60
C ILE A 111 -10.15 -2.24 -3.08
N PRO A 112 -10.42 -0.98 -2.73
CA PRO A 112 -9.51 0.12 -3.04
C PRO A 112 -8.23 -0.03 -2.23
N THR A 113 -7.09 -0.10 -2.92
CA THR A 113 -5.78 -0.38 -2.35
C THR A 113 -4.79 0.76 -2.50
N GLY A 114 -5.23 1.87 -3.08
CA GLY A 114 -4.42 3.06 -3.26
C GLY A 114 -5.25 4.32 -3.34
N ILE A 115 -4.75 5.39 -2.74
CA ILE A 115 -5.35 6.73 -2.79
C ILE A 115 -4.25 7.80 -2.91
N TRP A 116 -4.45 8.74 -3.81
CA TRP A 116 -3.62 9.94 -3.92
C TRP A 116 -4.50 11.14 -4.24
N PRO A 117 -4.75 12.03 -3.26
CA PRO A 117 -5.55 13.23 -3.47
C PRO A 117 -4.85 14.22 -4.39
N GLN A 118 -5.65 14.92 -5.19
CA GLN A 118 -5.22 15.94 -6.14
C GLN A 118 -6.27 17.02 -6.25
N ASP A 119 -5.90 18.19 -6.79
CA ASP A 119 -6.88 19.22 -7.08
C ASP A 119 -7.97 18.70 -8.02
N GLY A 120 -9.23 18.90 -7.63
CA GLY A 120 -10.40 18.44 -8.37
C GLY A 120 -10.73 16.96 -8.24
N GLY A 121 -10.11 16.24 -7.27
CA GLY A 121 -10.46 14.85 -7.02
C GLY A 121 -9.35 13.99 -6.43
N ALA A 122 -9.33 12.70 -6.79
CA ALA A 122 -8.33 11.77 -6.30
C ALA A 122 -8.06 10.62 -7.28
N TYR A 123 -6.82 10.17 -7.35
CA TYR A 123 -6.45 8.90 -7.99
C TYR A 123 -6.72 7.76 -7.02
N VAL A 124 -7.38 6.71 -7.50
CA VAL A 124 -7.75 5.54 -6.70
C VAL A 124 -7.39 4.26 -7.43
N ALA A 125 -6.65 3.39 -6.78
CA ALA A 125 -6.48 2.01 -7.22
C ALA A 125 -7.72 1.21 -6.80
N ASN A 126 -8.54 0.83 -7.75
CA ASN A 126 -9.78 0.08 -7.52
C ASN A 126 -9.69 -1.29 -8.18
N SER A 127 -9.13 -2.27 -7.45
CA SER A 127 -8.94 -3.64 -7.95
C SER A 127 -8.07 -3.69 -9.22
N THR A 128 -8.67 -3.95 -10.40
CA THR A 128 -7.96 -4.10 -11.68
C THR A 128 -7.65 -2.78 -12.39
N GLU A 129 -8.01 -1.65 -11.79
CA GLU A 129 -8.05 -0.36 -12.49
C GLU A 129 -7.45 0.76 -11.66
N LEU A 130 -6.87 1.73 -12.36
CA LEU A 130 -6.53 3.04 -11.82
C LEU A 130 -7.60 4.03 -12.27
N TRP A 131 -8.28 4.62 -11.32
CA TRP A 131 -9.32 5.62 -11.55
C TRP A 131 -8.86 7.02 -11.18
N PHE A 132 -9.45 8.04 -11.81
CA PHE A 132 -9.51 9.38 -11.27
C PHE A 132 -10.96 9.68 -10.91
N ILE A 133 -11.23 9.97 -9.66
CA ILE A 133 -12.56 10.34 -9.16
C ILE A 133 -12.61 11.86 -9.09
N HIS A 134 -13.57 12.45 -9.80
CA HIS A 134 -13.71 13.90 -9.92
C HIS A 134 -14.54 14.48 -8.78
N ASP A 135 -14.08 15.60 -8.25
CA ASP A 135 -14.79 16.52 -7.35
C ASP A 135 -14.77 17.91 -8.01
N ARG A 136 -15.67 18.10 -8.98
CA ARG A 136 -15.64 19.29 -9.87
C ARG A 136 -16.18 20.53 -9.21
N ASP A 137 -17.18 20.38 -8.34
CA ASP A 137 -17.77 21.48 -7.58
C ASP A 137 -17.06 21.76 -6.25
N GLN A 138 -16.07 20.92 -5.91
CA GLN A 138 -15.22 21.02 -4.73
C GLN A 138 -16.00 20.97 -3.40
N ASP A 139 -17.12 20.24 -3.39
CA ASP A 139 -17.92 20.03 -2.18
C ASP A 139 -17.33 18.95 -1.24
N GLY A 140 -16.26 18.28 -1.67
CA GLY A 140 -15.59 17.21 -0.94
C GLY A 140 -16.20 15.84 -1.18
N LYS A 141 -16.97 15.68 -2.28
CA LYS A 141 -17.53 14.40 -2.72
C LYS A 141 -17.25 14.18 -4.19
N GLY A 142 -16.95 12.93 -4.53
CA GLY A 142 -16.75 12.54 -5.91
C GLY A 142 -18.08 12.31 -6.62
N GLU A 143 -18.33 12.99 -7.75
CA GLU A 143 -19.56 12.85 -8.52
C GLU A 143 -19.43 11.79 -9.63
N SER A 144 -18.24 11.56 -10.12
CA SER A 144 -17.96 10.65 -11.24
C SER A 144 -16.53 10.15 -11.22
N HIS A 145 -16.26 9.10 -11.97
CA HIS A 145 -14.90 8.63 -12.16
C HIS A 145 -14.58 8.42 -13.65
N GLU A 146 -13.31 8.45 -13.93
CA GLU A 146 -12.71 8.08 -15.20
C GLU A 146 -11.73 6.91 -14.97
N VAL A 147 -11.81 5.87 -15.81
CA VAL A 147 -10.84 4.78 -15.82
C VAL A 147 -9.63 5.22 -16.65
N LEU A 148 -8.50 5.44 -15.98
CA LEU A 148 -7.27 5.85 -16.63
C LEU A 148 -6.47 4.68 -17.18
N LEU A 149 -6.40 3.60 -16.41
CA LEU A 149 -5.70 2.36 -16.77
C LEU A 149 -6.52 1.16 -16.30
N SER A 150 -6.52 0.10 -17.11
CA SER A 150 -7.15 -1.17 -16.79
C SER A 150 -6.25 -2.34 -17.22
N GLY A 151 -6.42 -3.50 -16.57
CA GLY A 151 -5.66 -4.71 -16.89
C GLY A 151 -4.60 -5.08 -15.85
N PHE A 152 -4.68 -4.52 -14.63
CA PHE A 152 -3.89 -5.00 -13.49
C PHE A 152 -4.39 -6.37 -13.03
N GLY A 153 -3.46 -7.27 -12.73
CA GLY A 153 -3.77 -8.62 -12.26
C GLY A 153 -4.36 -8.64 -10.84
N THR A 154 -5.10 -9.71 -10.54
CA THR A 154 -5.80 -9.90 -9.25
C THR A 154 -5.61 -11.30 -8.69
N GLU A 155 -4.54 -11.97 -9.03
CA GLU A 155 -4.28 -13.35 -8.60
C GLU A 155 -4.16 -13.48 -7.08
N ASP A 156 -3.77 -12.40 -6.42
CA ASP A 156 -3.72 -12.32 -4.96
C ASP A 156 -4.04 -10.89 -4.50
N THR A 157 -5.17 -10.71 -3.82
CA THR A 157 -5.64 -9.39 -3.37
C THR A 157 -4.71 -8.65 -2.43
N HIS A 158 -3.76 -9.37 -1.79
CA HIS A 158 -2.73 -8.76 -0.96
C HIS A 158 -1.61 -8.10 -1.80
N HIS A 159 -1.59 -8.34 -3.11
CA HIS A 159 -0.49 -8.00 -4.00
C HIS A 159 -0.90 -7.17 -5.22
N ILE A 160 -2.20 -6.87 -5.37
CA ILE A 160 -2.73 -6.10 -6.49
C ILE A 160 -2.16 -4.68 -6.53
N LEU A 161 -2.52 -3.90 -7.54
CA LEU A 161 -2.17 -2.48 -7.64
C LEU A 161 -2.38 -1.75 -6.30
N HIS A 162 -1.35 -1.11 -5.75
CA HIS A 162 -1.42 -0.42 -4.45
C HIS A 162 -0.38 0.70 -4.30
N GLY A 163 -0.48 1.45 -3.20
CA GLY A 163 0.57 2.36 -2.77
C GLY A 163 0.82 3.53 -3.71
N ILE A 164 -0.23 4.24 -4.15
CA ILE A 164 -0.08 5.37 -5.06
C ILE A 164 0.64 6.53 -4.35
N LYS A 165 1.66 7.08 -5.01
CA LYS A 165 2.40 8.29 -4.60
C LYS A 165 2.62 9.20 -5.80
N GLY A 166 2.47 10.51 -5.60
CA GLY A 166 2.93 11.51 -6.56
C GLY A 166 4.43 11.70 -6.48
N GLY A 167 5.09 11.73 -7.62
CA GLY A 167 6.50 12.04 -7.72
C GLY A 167 6.76 13.53 -7.95
N PRO A 168 7.97 14.02 -7.65
CA PRO A 168 8.36 15.41 -7.88
C PRO A 168 8.41 15.80 -9.37
N ASP A 169 8.38 14.83 -10.24
CA ASP A 169 8.33 14.95 -11.70
C ASP A 169 6.91 15.05 -12.27
N GLY A 170 5.88 15.06 -11.39
CA GLY A 170 4.48 15.11 -11.78
C GLY A 170 3.90 13.77 -12.24
N ASN A 171 4.66 12.69 -12.14
CA ASN A 171 4.18 11.34 -12.40
C ASN A 171 3.58 10.71 -11.14
N LEU A 172 2.73 9.70 -11.34
CA LEU A 172 2.29 8.80 -10.29
C LEU A 172 3.14 7.55 -10.27
N TYR A 173 3.43 7.09 -9.08
CA TYR A 173 4.13 5.84 -8.83
C TYR A 173 3.25 4.93 -8.00
N PHE A 174 3.19 3.65 -8.35
CA PHE A 174 2.40 2.67 -7.63
C PHE A 174 2.97 1.27 -7.81
N ASN A 175 2.67 0.43 -6.86
CA ASN A 175 3.29 -0.88 -6.73
C ASN A 175 2.35 -1.98 -7.19
N GLN A 176 2.93 -3.09 -7.65
CA GLN A 176 2.33 -4.42 -7.59
C GLN A 176 3.35 -5.40 -7.02
N SER A 177 2.88 -6.45 -6.36
CA SER A 177 3.76 -7.41 -5.70
C SER A 177 3.83 -8.74 -6.45
N VAL A 178 4.59 -9.67 -5.89
CA VAL A 178 4.77 -11.02 -6.42
C VAL A 178 3.42 -11.72 -6.66
N TYR A 179 3.34 -12.59 -7.63
CA TYR A 179 2.17 -13.32 -8.14
C TYR A 179 1.28 -12.56 -9.12
N ILE A 180 1.37 -11.25 -9.20
CA ILE A 180 0.51 -10.43 -10.07
C ILE A 180 1.05 -10.41 -11.49
N HIS A 181 0.14 -10.58 -12.45
CA HIS A 181 0.43 -10.50 -13.88
C HIS A 181 -0.44 -9.42 -14.52
N SER A 182 0.17 -8.30 -14.87
CA SER A 182 -0.55 -7.17 -15.44
C SER A 182 -0.26 -7.00 -16.92
N HIS A 183 -1.32 -6.73 -17.68
CA HIS A 183 -1.31 -6.43 -19.11
C HIS A 183 -2.14 -5.19 -19.35
N ILE A 184 -1.49 -4.05 -19.57
CA ILE A 184 -2.15 -2.75 -19.63
C ILE A 184 -1.97 -2.15 -21.01
N GLU A 185 -3.07 -1.87 -21.67
CA GLU A 185 -3.08 -1.17 -22.95
C GLU A 185 -2.96 0.35 -22.70
N THR A 186 -2.07 0.98 -23.44
CA THR A 186 -1.86 2.43 -23.39
C THR A 186 -1.80 2.99 -24.81
N PRO A 187 -1.92 4.31 -24.99
CA PRO A 187 -1.67 4.96 -26.30
C PRO A 187 -0.29 4.67 -26.89
N PHE A 188 0.66 4.23 -26.05
CA PHE A 188 2.04 3.91 -26.43
C PHE A 188 2.30 2.40 -26.57
N GLY A 189 1.23 1.61 -26.66
CA GLY A 189 1.28 0.14 -26.74
C GLY A 189 1.12 -0.53 -25.39
N VAL A 190 1.17 -1.85 -25.41
CA VAL A 190 0.95 -2.68 -24.21
C VAL A 190 2.15 -2.62 -23.27
N ARG A 191 1.88 -2.43 -22.01
CA ARG A 191 2.85 -2.59 -20.92
C ARG A 191 2.54 -3.82 -20.10
N ARG A 192 3.59 -4.56 -19.76
CA ARG A 192 3.47 -5.82 -19.00
C ARG A 192 4.41 -5.79 -17.81
N LEU A 193 3.91 -6.26 -16.69
CA LEU A 193 4.73 -6.57 -15.53
C LEU A 193 4.28 -7.92 -14.95
N MET A 194 5.22 -8.86 -14.93
CA MET A 194 5.02 -10.20 -14.40
C MET A 194 5.75 -10.28 -13.06
N GLY A 195 4.99 -10.35 -11.98
CA GLY A 195 5.53 -10.27 -10.62
C GLY A 195 5.65 -8.84 -10.12
N SER A 196 6.59 -8.61 -9.22
CA SER A 196 6.73 -7.36 -8.48
C SER A 196 7.43 -6.24 -9.24
N GLY A 197 7.05 -5.04 -8.91
CA GLY A 197 7.73 -3.83 -9.38
C GLY A 197 6.95 -2.58 -9.07
N ILE A 198 7.52 -1.47 -9.49
CA ILE A 198 6.92 -0.15 -9.39
C ILE A 198 6.60 0.33 -10.79
N TRP A 199 5.39 0.79 -10.98
CA TRP A 199 4.95 1.47 -12.17
C TRP A 199 5.18 2.98 -12.06
N GLN A 200 5.45 3.63 -13.19
CA GLN A 200 5.47 5.07 -13.35
C GLN A 200 4.44 5.46 -14.40
N PHE A 201 3.50 6.31 -14.04
CA PHE A 201 2.42 6.75 -14.90
C PHE A 201 2.41 8.27 -15.01
N GLN A 202 2.36 8.78 -16.24
CA GLN A 202 2.22 10.19 -16.55
C GLN A 202 0.75 10.50 -16.91
N PRO A 203 -0.04 11.08 -16.01
CA PRO A 203 -1.47 11.28 -16.24
C PRO A 203 -1.77 12.17 -17.47
N GLN A 204 -0.95 13.17 -17.73
CA GLN A 204 -1.18 14.13 -18.82
C GLN A 204 -1.08 13.51 -20.22
N THR A 205 -0.34 12.43 -20.37
CA THR A 205 -0.09 11.78 -21.66
C THR A 205 -0.65 10.37 -21.74
N GLY A 206 -1.00 9.74 -20.61
CA GLY A 206 -1.35 8.34 -20.53
C GLY A 206 -0.14 7.39 -20.68
N ARG A 207 1.10 7.91 -20.56
CA ARG A 207 2.29 7.09 -20.65
C ARG A 207 2.51 6.29 -19.37
N LEU A 208 2.61 4.98 -19.53
CA LEU A 208 2.90 4.03 -18.45
C LEU A 208 4.22 3.32 -18.74
N GLU A 209 5.11 3.25 -17.75
CA GLU A 209 6.37 2.52 -17.83
C GLU A 209 6.59 1.70 -16.53
N VAL A 210 7.41 0.66 -16.63
CA VAL A 210 7.89 -0.06 -15.46
C VAL A 210 9.12 0.68 -14.93
N PHE A 211 9.00 1.27 -13.75
CA PHE A 211 10.07 2.05 -13.12
C PHE A 211 11.14 1.15 -12.50
N THR A 212 10.72 0.15 -11.70
CA THR A 212 11.63 -0.86 -11.14
C THR A 212 11.04 -2.25 -11.29
N LEU A 213 11.92 -3.25 -11.22
CA LEU A 213 11.56 -4.66 -11.26
C LEU A 213 11.99 -5.35 -9.96
N GLY A 214 11.23 -6.38 -9.56
CA GLY A 214 11.58 -7.21 -8.42
C GLY A 214 11.04 -6.70 -7.11
N GLN A 215 11.71 -7.05 -6.00
CA GLN A 215 11.17 -7.13 -4.66
C GLN A 215 10.13 -8.26 -4.55
N ILE A 216 9.70 -8.57 -3.34
CA ILE A 216 8.66 -9.59 -3.14
C ILE A 216 7.35 -8.92 -2.79
N ASN A 217 7.37 -8.03 -1.81
CA ASN A 217 6.23 -7.24 -1.37
C ASN A 217 6.63 -5.77 -1.26
N PRO A 218 6.78 -5.05 -2.39
CA PRO A 218 7.03 -3.60 -2.34
C PRO A 218 5.80 -2.89 -1.76
N TRP A 219 5.92 -2.30 -0.58
CA TRP A 219 4.82 -1.60 0.08
C TRP A 219 5.02 -0.10 0.20
N GLY A 220 6.20 0.31 0.61
CA GLY A 220 6.54 1.71 0.73
C GLY A 220 7.25 2.23 -0.51
N HIS A 221 6.88 3.41 -0.96
CA HIS A 221 7.60 4.18 -1.97
C HIS A 221 7.52 5.66 -1.61
N VAL A 222 8.66 6.35 -1.60
CA VAL A 222 8.74 7.75 -1.20
C VAL A 222 9.87 8.44 -1.95
N PHE A 223 9.74 9.74 -2.11
CA PHE A 223 10.79 10.62 -2.61
C PHE A 223 11.29 11.53 -1.47
N ASP A 224 12.59 11.77 -1.41
CA ASP A 224 13.15 12.78 -0.54
C ASP A 224 13.03 14.19 -1.16
N ASN A 225 13.49 15.19 -0.41
CA ASN A 225 13.43 16.60 -0.84
C ASN A 225 14.31 16.92 -2.08
N TRP A 226 15.18 16.00 -2.48
CA TRP A 226 16.03 16.13 -3.68
C TRP A 226 15.52 15.29 -4.85
N GLY A 227 14.36 14.62 -4.69
CA GLY A 227 13.76 13.76 -5.71
C GLY A 227 14.40 12.39 -5.79
N GLN A 228 15.18 11.97 -4.80
CA GLN A 228 15.68 10.61 -4.72
C GLN A 228 14.59 9.67 -4.24
N SER A 229 14.51 8.50 -4.85
CA SER A 229 13.43 7.56 -4.63
C SER A 229 13.88 6.38 -3.79
N PHE A 230 13.05 6.02 -2.80
CA PHE A 230 13.29 4.90 -1.89
C PHE A 230 12.05 4.02 -1.82
N THR A 231 12.27 2.72 -1.64
CA THR A 231 11.20 1.74 -1.52
C THR A 231 11.51 0.70 -0.46
N THR A 232 10.47 0.09 0.10
CA THR A 232 10.61 -0.99 1.08
C THR A 232 10.10 -2.32 0.53
N ASP A 233 10.69 -3.40 1.02
CA ASP A 233 10.23 -4.77 0.76
C ASP A 233 9.66 -5.38 2.04
N GLY A 234 8.42 -5.84 1.98
CA GLY A 234 7.73 -6.53 3.07
C GLY A 234 8.15 -7.98 3.29
N ALA A 235 9.17 -8.48 2.61
CA ALA A 235 9.62 -9.86 2.72
C ALA A 235 11.14 -10.01 2.72
N TYR A 236 11.61 -11.06 3.39
CA TYR A 236 13.01 -11.51 3.43
C TYR A 236 14.07 -10.48 3.87
N GLY A 237 13.66 -9.43 4.55
CA GLY A 237 14.59 -8.57 5.26
C GLY A 237 15.53 -7.72 4.40
N GLU A 238 15.15 -7.39 3.18
CA GLU A 238 15.96 -6.51 2.33
C GLU A 238 15.87 -5.04 2.75
N GLY A 239 14.88 -4.67 3.54
CA GLY A 239 14.81 -3.34 4.14
C GLY A 239 14.46 -2.23 3.17
N ILE A 240 15.17 -1.10 3.29
CA ILE A 240 15.02 0.07 2.43
C ILE A 240 15.94 -0.08 1.22
N ASN A 241 15.39 0.18 0.05
CA ASN A 241 16.11 0.12 -1.21
C ASN A 241 16.10 1.49 -1.91
N TYR A 242 17.23 1.88 -2.48
CA TYR A 242 17.32 3.03 -3.37
C TYR A 242 16.76 2.65 -4.74
N ALA A 243 15.72 3.35 -5.19
CA ALA A 243 15.02 3.06 -6.44
C ALA A 243 15.37 4.09 -7.53
N PHE A 244 15.56 3.61 -8.75
CA PHE A 244 15.80 4.45 -9.92
C PHE A 244 15.31 3.72 -11.18
N PRO A 245 15.09 4.40 -12.32
CA PRO A 245 14.59 3.77 -13.53
C PRO A 245 15.43 2.56 -13.96
N GLY A 246 14.77 1.40 -14.10
CA GLY A 246 15.42 0.15 -14.50
C GLY A 246 16.12 -0.61 -13.36
N ALA A 247 16.05 -0.12 -12.12
CA ALA A 247 16.57 -0.87 -10.97
C ALA A 247 15.89 -2.24 -10.84
N THR A 248 16.70 -3.28 -10.56
CA THR A 248 16.21 -4.64 -10.37
C THR A 248 16.64 -5.14 -9.00
N PHE A 249 15.66 -5.50 -8.19
CA PHE A 249 15.84 -5.97 -6.82
C PHE A 249 15.63 -7.49 -6.74
N ARG A 250 15.98 -8.05 -5.58
CA ARG A 250 15.72 -9.46 -5.32
C ARG A 250 14.22 -9.73 -5.36
N CYS A 251 13.87 -10.77 -6.09
CA CYS A 251 12.56 -11.39 -6.08
C CYS A 251 12.67 -12.82 -5.54
N LEU A 252 11.72 -13.69 -5.79
CA LEU A 252 11.82 -15.11 -5.49
C LEU A 252 13.09 -15.69 -6.14
N PRO A 253 13.75 -16.68 -5.52
CA PRO A 253 15.12 -17.07 -5.84
C PRO A 253 15.44 -17.36 -7.31
N ASP A 254 14.43 -17.76 -8.09
CA ASP A 254 14.61 -18.21 -9.46
C ASP A 254 14.04 -17.26 -10.52
N GLN A 255 13.56 -16.07 -10.13
CA GLN A 255 12.86 -15.18 -11.07
C GLN A 255 13.73 -14.08 -11.64
N LEU A 256 14.56 -13.45 -10.82
CA LEU A 256 15.45 -12.36 -11.26
C LEU A 256 16.80 -12.45 -10.55
N PRO A 257 17.90 -12.16 -11.26
CA PRO A 257 19.20 -12.04 -10.60
C PRO A 257 19.19 -10.82 -9.69
N ARG A 258 19.70 -10.98 -8.48
CA ARG A 258 19.89 -9.89 -7.55
C ARG A 258 20.99 -8.96 -8.07
N ILE A 259 20.62 -7.71 -8.37
CA ILE A 259 21.58 -6.70 -8.82
C ILE A 259 21.93 -5.75 -7.67
N LEU A 260 20.93 -5.35 -6.87
CA LEU A 260 21.10 -4.38 -5.79
C LEU A 260 20.78 -5.00 -4.42
N LYS A 261 21.49 -4.52 -3.41
CA LYS A 261 21.23 -4.85 -2.00
C LYS A 261 20.41 -3.75 -1.35
N GLY A 262 19.54 -4.11 -0.40
CA GLY A 262 18.89 -3.15 0.47
C GLY A 262 19.90 -2.39 1.34
N MET A 263 19.58 -1.15 1.65
CA MET A 263 20.42 -0.27 2.47
C MET A 263 20.37 -0.64 3.95
N ASN A 264 19.24 -1.17 4.39
CA ASN A 264 19.02 -1.57 5.77
C ASN A 264 18.48 -3.02 5.82
N PRO A 265 19.31 -4.02 5.48
CA PRO A 265 18.90 -5.40 5.51
C PRO A 265 18.68 -5.87 6.94
N GLY A 266 17.77 -6.76 7.16
CA GLY A 266 17.73 -7.51 8.41
C GLY A 266 16.36 -7.76 9.01
N GLN A 267 15.32 -7.03 8.68
CA GLN A 267 14.01 -7.32 9.26
C GLN A 267 12.93 -7.50 8.20
N PRO A 268 12.10 -8.53 8.35
CA PRO A 268 10.99 -8.76 7.46
C PRO A 268 9.87 -7.73 7.66
N LYS A 269 9.13 -7.47 6.57
CA LYS A 269 7.85 -6.74 6.57
C LYS A 269 7.93 -5.27 6.96
N GLN A 270 8.74 -4.56 6.23
CA GLN A 270 8.70 -3.10 6.22
C GLN A 270 7.60 -2.66 5.25
N CYS A 271 6.48 -2.16 5.78
CA CYS A 271 5.28 -1.89 4.99
C CYS A 271 5.09 -0.41 4.66
N GLY A 272 5.68 0.50 5.40
CA GLY A 272 5.57 1.94 5.17
C GLY A 272 6.94 2.58 5.02
N LEU A 273 7.00 3.74 4.40
CA LEU A 273 8.18 4.58 4.30
C LEU A 273 7.75 6.03 4.15
N GLU A 274 8.31 6.90 4.99
CA GLU A 274 8.18 8.34 4.88
C GLU A 274 9.53 9.00 5.14
N VAL A 275 9.73 10.20 4.57
CA VAL A 275 10.87 11.08 4.83
C VAL A 275 10.40 12.17 5.78
N ILE A 276 11.14 12.36 6.88
CA ILE A 276 10.87 13.36 7.92
C ILE A 276 11.99 14.40 8.00
#